data_9ca696583d0a1b5ebbe937df31670aec
#
_entry.id   9ca696583d0a1b5ebbe937df31670aec
#
_cell.length_a   1.000
_cell.length_b   1.000
_cell.length_c   1.000
_cell.angle_alpha   90.00
_cell.angle_beta   90.00
_cell.angle_gamma   90.00
#
_symmetry.space_group_name_H-M   'P 1'
#
loop_
_entity.id
_entity.type
_entity.pdbx_description
1 polymer ?
#
loop_
_entity_poly.entity_id
_entity_poly.type
_entity_poly.pdbx_seq_one_letter_code
_entity_poly.pdbx_strand_id
1 'polypeptide(L)'
;MIDHSFTQHEYAARLAKTRAEMANRGLDALFVTDPSNMAWLAGYDGWSFYVHQGVLLTHEGQPVWWGRAMDSAGAQRTTYLDDDNIVGXDDTYVQNPDKHPMEDLARLIADRGLENARIGFELDNYYFTASAXLTLQTRLPGVNIQNATALVNWQRAVKSPTELEYMRRAARIVERMHEVIREKAEVGMRKNXLIAXIYXASVSGAEGHWGDYPACVPMTPSGLDATAPHITWDDAPLRNNEGTFFEIAGAHRRYQCPQSRTLFLGXPPQKYLHAENAVLEAIDAGLEQAKPGNRCEDIARAFNTTLRXRGFXKDSRCGYAIGLSYPPDWGERTMSFRAGDTTVLEPGMTFHFMPALWLDDGGIEITEPIVITQTGVECLCTTPRALVIKE
;
A
#
# COMPACT_ATOMS: atom_id res chain seq x y z
N MET A 1 -11.59 4.38 26.54
CA MET A 1 -11.61 5.44 25.53
C MET A 1 -11.00 4.90 24.25
N ILE A 2 -11.64 5.11 23.12
CA ILE A 2 -11.11 4.62 21.83
C ILE A 2 -9.97 5.55 21.40
N ASP A 3 -8.83 4.99 21.10
CA ASP A 3 -7.68 5.76 20.61
C ASP A 3 -7.74 5.83 19.09
N HIS A 4 -8.48 6.80 18.60
CA HIS A 4 -8.60 6.99 17.15
C HIS A 4 -7.27 7.50 16.57
N SER A 5 -6.94 7.03 15.37
CA SER A 5 -5.70 7.43 14.69
C SER A 5 -5.70 8.89 14.28
N PHE A 6 -6.88 9.48 14.09
CA PHE A 6 -7.00 10.85 13.59
C PHE A 6 -8.09 11.58 14.35
N THR A 7 -8.07 12.93 14.27
CA THR A 7 -9.07 13.77 14.90
C THR A 7 -10.39 13.71 14.11
N GLN A 8 -11.48 14.08 14.80
CA GLN A 8 -12.77 14.24 14.13
C GLN A 8 -12.68 15.24 13.00
N HIS A 9 -11.93 16.32 13.20
CA HIS A 9 -11.75 17.35 12.18
C HIS A 9 -11.12 16.76 10.91
N GLU A 10 -10.13 15.90 11.08
CA GLU A 10 -9.48 15.28 9.91
C GLU A 10 -10.44 14.35 9.16
N TYR A 11 -11.20 13.52 9.90
CA TYR A 11 -12.18 12.66 9.25
C TYR A 11 -13.24 13.49 8.51
N ALA A 12 -13.70 14.59 9.12
CA ALA A 12 -14.69 15.45 8.46
C ALA A 12 -14.14 16.04 7.16
N ALA A 13 -12.88 16.46 7.16
CA ALA A 13 -12.25 16.97 5.95
C ALA A 13 -12.16 15.92 4.85
N ARG A 14 -11.88 14.66 5.22
CA ARG A 14 -11.82 13.56 4.26
C ARG A 14 -13.19 13.28 3.64
N LEU A 15 -14.24 13.32 4.46
CA LEU A 15 -15.59 13.12 3.94
C LEU A 15 -15.96 14.25 2.97
N ALA A 16 -15.64 15.50 3.33
CA ALA A 16 -15.94 16.65 2.46
C ALA A 16 -15.25 16.52 1.11
N LYS A 17 -13.99 16.12 1.12
CA LYS A 17 -13.19 15.94 -0.09
C LYS A 17 -13.77 14.83 -0.97
N THR A 18 -14.15 13.73 -0.35
CA THR A 18 -14.73 12.57 -1.07
C THR A 18 -16.09 12.95 -1.64
N ARG A 19 -16.92 13.66 -0.86
CA ARG A 19 -18.24 14.09 -1.31
C ARG A 19 -18.15 15.07 -2.48
N ALA A 20 -17.14 15.94 -2.48
CA ALA A 20 -16.94 16.84 -3.61
C ALA A 20 -16.69 16.06 -4.89
N GLU A 21 -15.87 15.00 -4.81
CA GLU A 21 -15.61 14.17 -5.99
C GLU A 21 -16.82 13.34 -6.39
N MET A 22 -17.59 12.86 -5.43
CA MET A 22 -18.86 12.20 -5.72
C MET A 22 -19.78 13.14 -6.52
N ALA A 23 -19.88 14.39 -6.06
CA ALA A 23 -20.71 15.37 -6.75
C ALA A 23 -20.21 15.64 -8.17
N ASN A 24 -18.89 15.75 -8.34
CA ASN A 24 -18.31 15.94 -9.68
C ASN A 24 -18.69 14.83 -10.64
N ARG A 25 -18.84 13.62 -10.13
CA ARG A 25 -19.19 12.44 -10.95
C ARG A 25 -20.70 12.19 -10.97
N GLY A 26 -21.49 13.00 -10.30
CA GLY A 26 -22.95 12.83 -10.27
C GLY A 26 -23.41 11.62 -9.48
N LEU A 27 -22.64 11.19 -8.49
CA LEU A 27 -22.99 10.05 -7.65
C LEU A 27 -23.83 10.50 -6.47
N ASP A 28 -24.93 9.78 -6.21
CA ASP A 28 -25.76 10.01 -5.02
C ASP A 28 -25.15 9.34 -3.79
N ALA A 29 -24.43 8.23 -4.02
CA ALA A 29 -23.82 7.47 -2.93
C ALA A 29 -22.58 6.75 -3.46
N LEU A 30 -21.76 6.28 -2.52
CA LEU A 30 -20.52 5.56 -2.82
C LEU A 30 -20.43 4.41 -1.82
N PHE A 31 -20.14 3.21 -2.33
CA PHE A 31 -19.89 2.06 -1.46
C PHE A 31 -18.46 1.60 -1.71
N VAL A 32 -17.60 1.72 -0.69
CA VAL A 32 -16.21 1.32 -0.81
C VAL A 32 -15.98 0.00 -0.10
N THR A 33 -15.19 -0.87 -0.71
CA THR A 33 -14.87 -2.20 -0.18
C THR A 33 -13.39 -2.35 0.14
N ASP A 34 -12.54 -1.46 -0.38
CA ASP A 34 -11.11 -1.49 -0.09
C ASP A 34 -10.90 -1.19 1.40
N PRO A 35 -10.27 -2.09 2.16
CA PRO A 35 -10.05 -1.83 3.59
C PRO A 35 -9.32 -0.51 3.86
N SER A 36 -8.41 -0.11 2.98
CA SER A 36 -7.71 1.19 3.14
C SER A 36 -8.69 2.34 3.04
N ASN A 37 -9.65 2.26 2.13
CA ASN A 37 -10.64 3.31 1.97
C ASN A 37 -11.65 3.30 3.11
N MET A 38 -12.00 2.10 3.60
CA MET A 38 -12.87 1.99 4.79
C MET A 38 -12.20 2.64 6.00
N ALA A 39 -10.90 2.37 6.20
CA ALA A 39 -10.16 2.95 7.31
C ALA A 39 -10.02 4.46 7.16
N TRP A 40 -9.72 4.93 5.95
CA TRP A 40 -9.51 6.35 5.71
C TRP A 40 -10.78 7.16 5.95
N LEU A 41 -11.93 6.64 5.52
CA LEU A 41 -13.21 7.36 5.64
C LEU A 41 -13.83 7.21 7.04
N ALA A 42 -13.75 6.02 7.65
CA ALA A 42 -14.51 5.74 8.87
C ALA A 42 -13.67 5.30 10.04
N GLY A 43 -12.39 5.03 9.83
CA GLY A 43 -11.51 4.55 10.89
C GLY A 43 -11.52 3.04 11.11
N TYR A 44 -12.32 2.31 10.34
CA TYR A 44 -12.46 0.87 10.57
C TYR A 44 -11.15 0.12 10.39
N ASP A 45 -10.78 -0.67 11.38
CA ASP A 45 -9.50 -1.38 11.39
C ASP A 45 -9.70 -2.79 11.95
N GLY A 46 -10.34 -3.66 11.15
CA GLY A 46 -10.56 -5.05 11.53
C GLY A 46 -9.88 -6.00 10.56
N TRP A 47 -9.62 -7.21 11.00
CA TRP A 47 -9.10 -8.27 10.14
C TRP A 47 -10.28 -9.09 9.63
N SER A 48 -11.03 -8.55 8.67
CA SER A 48 -12.24 -9.19 8.17
C SER A 48 -12.34 -9.12 6.65
N PHE A 49 -11.20 -8.98 5.96
CA PHE A 49 -11.23 -8.81 4.50
C PHE A 49 -11.48 -10.11 3.73
N TYR A 50 -11.69 -11.21 4.42
CA TYR A 50 -12.04 -12.47 3.76
C TYR A 50 -13.56 -12.67 3.63
N VAL A 51 -14.34 -11.67 4.10
CA VAL A 51 -15.79 -11.66 3.92
C VAL A 51 -16.17 -10.33 3.30
N HIS A 52 -17.36 -10.27 2.69
CA HIS A 52 -17.82 -9.02 2.09
C HIS A 52 -18.12 -7.99 3.17
N GLN A 53 -17.66 -6.78 2.95
CA GLN A 53 -17.85 -5.66 3.86
C GLN A 53 -17.65 -4.36 3.08
N GLY A 54 -18.02 -3.24 3.69
CA GLY A 54 -17.75 -1.95 3.07
C GLY A 54 -18.27 -0.79 3.90
N VAL A 55 -18.10 0.39 3.34
CA VAL A 55 -18.60 1.63 3.92
C VAL A 55 -19.44 2.35 2.87
N LEU A 56 -20.66 2.67 3.24
CA LEU A 56 -21.60 3.40 2.39
C LEU A 56 -21.58 4.87 2.79
N LEU A 57 -21.37 5.74 1.82
CA LEU A 57 -21.30 7.18 2.04
C LEU A 57 -22.31 7.88 1.16
N THR A 58 -23.13 8.76 1.75
CA THR A 58 -24.00 9.66 1.02
C THR A 58 -23.55 11.09 1.23
N HIS A 59 -24.27 12.06 0.68
CA HIS A 59 -23.86 13.46 0.75
C HIS A 59 -24.03 14.09 2.12
N GLU A 60 -24.76 13.42 3.03
CA GLU A 60 -24.98 13.95 4.37
C GLU A 60 -24.84 12.85 5.42
N GLY A 61 -24.47 13.25 6.62
CA GLY A 61 -24.42 12.35 7.75
C GLY A 61 -23.13 11.55 7.83
N GLN A 62 -23.08 10.68 8.81
CA GLN A 62 -21.94 9.79 8.99
C GLN A 62 -21.94 8.71 7.90
N PRO A 63 -20.74 8.18 7.56
CA PRO A 63 -20.72 6.93 6.79
C PRO A 63 -21.42 5.80 7.52
N VAL A 64 -21.80 4.77 6.79
CA VAL A 64 -22.40 3.55 7.37
C VAL A 64 -21.44 2.40 7.13
N TRP A 65 -20.98 1.77 8.20
CA TRP A 65 -20.20 0.53 8.08
C TRP A 65 -21.17 -0.63 7.90
N TRP A 66 -20.90 -1.52 6.95
CA TRP A 66 -21.69 -2.72 6.71
C TRP A 66 -20.72 -3.91 6.57
N GLY A 67 -21.03 -5.00 7.26
CA GLY A 67 -20.21 -6.19 7.19
C GLY A 67 -20.82 -7.32 8.01
N ARG A 68 -20.02 -8.34 8.28
CA ARG A 68 -20.44 -9.49 9.06
C ARG A 68 -20.85 -9.05 10.46
N ALA A 69 -21.97 -9.59 10.96
CA ALA A 69 -22.53 -9.13 12.24
C ALA A 69 -21.53 -9.24 13.40
N MET A 70 -20.74 -10.32 13.46
CA MET A 70 -19.77 -10.45 14.55
C MET A 70 -18.67 -9.39 14.49
N ASP A 71 -18.41 -8.82 13.32
CA ASP A 71 -17.41 -7.76 13.16
C ASP A 71 -17.97 -6.38 13.52
N SER A 72 -19.28 -6.26 13.80
CA SER A 72 -19.85 -5.00 14.28
C SER A 72 -19.15 -4.52 15.55
N ALA A 73 -18.75 -5.45 16.42
CA ALA A 73 -18.04 -5.08 17.64
C ALA A 73 -16.67 -4.44 17.29
N GLY A 74 -16.01 -4.94 16.24
CA GLY A 74 -14.78 -4.31 15.76
C GLY A 74 -15.02 -2.91 15.24
N ALA A 75 -16.11 -2.72 14.51
CA ALA A 75 -16.47 -1.39 14.02
C ALA A 75 -16.76 -0.43 15.19
N GLN A 76 -17.45 -0.92 16.22
CA GLN A 76 -17.70 -0.10 17.40
C GLN A 76 -16.41 0.29 18.13
N ARG A 77 -15.38 -0.59 18.08
CA ARG A 77 -14.11 -0.34 18.79
C ARG A 77 -13.15 0.52 17.99
N THR A 78 -13.28 0.61 16.67
CA THR A 78 -12.27 1.28 15.85
C THR A 78 -12.78 2.52 15.11
N THR A 79 -14.11 2.62 14.87
CA THR A 79 -14.66 3.76 14.14
C THR A 79 -15.21 4.82 15.10
N TYR A 80 -15.50 6.00 14.53
CA TYR A 80 -16.18 7.08 15.24
C TYR A 80 -17.70 7.04 15.04
N LEU A 81 -18.20 6.00 14.37
CA LEU A 81 -19.61 5.94 13.95
C LEU A 81 -20.54 5.66 15.12
N ASP A 82 -21.74 6.26 15.06
CA ASP A 82 -22.82 5.92 15.99
C ASP A 82 -23.33 4.52 15.70
N ASP A 83 -23.91 3.87 16.71
CA ASP A 83 -24.36 2.49 16.57
C ASP A 83 -25.36 2.30 15.43
N ASP A 84 -26.23 3.29 15.18
CA ASP A 84 -27.20 3.21 14.08
C ASP A 84 -26.54 3.17 12.71
N ASN A 85 -25.28 3.53 12.62
CA ASN A 85 -24.52 3.53 11.38
C ASN A 85 -23.52 2.37 11.32
N ILE A 86 -23.73 1.35 12.14
CA ILE A 86 -22.95 0.11 12.11
C ILE A 86 -23.96 -1.03 11.89
N VAL A 87 -23.94 -1.63 10.72
CA VAL A 87 -24.96 -2.60 10.27
C VAL A 87 -24.27 -3.91 9.89
N GLY A 88 -24.77 -5.00 10.50
CA GLY A 88 -24.18 -6.31 10.25
C GLY A 88 -25.09 -7.28 9.50
N UNK A 89 -24.45 -8.00 8.56
CA UNK A 89 -25.06 -8.95 7.87
C UNK A 89 -25.10 -10.10 8.69
N ASP A 90 -26.20 -10.95 8.57
CA ASP A 90 -26.41 -12.18 9.33
C ASP A 90 -25.37 -13.23 8.94
N ASP A 91 -24.92 -14.00 9.91
CA ASP A 91 -23.84 -14.96 9.66
C ASP A 91 -24.22 -16.06 8.68
N THR A 92 -25.51 -16.30 8.45
CA THR A 92 -25.94 -17.29 7.46
C THR A 92 -25.58 -16.90 6.03
N TYR A 93 -25.21 -15.65 5.79
CA TYR A 93 -24.75 -15.22 4.46
C TYR A 93 -23.28 -15.56 4.21
N VAL A 94 -22.50 -15.84 5.27
CA VAL A 94 -21.07 -15.99 5.14
C VAL A 94 -20.73 -17.32 4.46
N GLN A 95 -20.07 -17.23 3.30
CA GLN A 95 -19.63 -18.40 2.54
C GLN A 95 -20.76 -19.40 2.28
N ASN A 96 -21.94 -18.85 1.99
CA ASN A 96 -23.13 -19.66 1.72
C ASN A 96 -23.37 -19.70 0.21
N PRO A 97 -23.40 -20.89 -0.41
CA PRO A 97 -23.56 -20.95 -1.86
C PRO A 97 -24.96 -20.59 -2.35
N ASP A 98 -25.96 -20.56 -1.45
CA ASP A 98 -27.35 -20.35 -1.84
C ASP A 98 -27.82 -18.92 -1.65
N LYS A 99 -27.05 -18.08 -0.97
CA LYS A 99 -27.42 -16.66 -0.82
C LYS A 99 -26.16 -15.82 -0.59
N HIS A 100 -26.20 -14.59 -1.07
CA HIS A 100 -25.01 -13.74 -1.09
C HIS A 100 -25.18 -12.56 -0.12
N PRO A 101 -24.12 -12.16 0.60
CA PRO A 101 -24.22 -11.02 1.51
C PRO A 101 -24.73 -9.73 0.86
N MET A 102 -24.47 -9.55 -0.43
CA MET A 102 -24.96 -8.36 -1.13
C MET A 102 -26.46 -8.27 -1.17
N GLU A 103 -27.20 -9.37 -0.93
CA GLU A 103 -28.65 -9.31 -0.76
C GLU A 103 -29.01 -8.47 0.46
N ASP A 104 -28.22 -8.61 1.53
CA ASP A 104 -28.42 -7.81 2.74
C ASP A 104 -28.06 -6.35 2.50
N LEU A 105 -26.93 -6.11 1.81
CA LEU A 105 -26.54 -4.74 1.47
C LEU A 105 -27.62 -4.08 0.61
N ALA A 106 -28.21 -4.83 -0.32
CA ALA A 106 -29.26 -4.28 -1.16
C ALA A 106 -30.45 -3.81 -0.32
N ARG A 107 -30.81 -4.58 0.73
CA ARG A 107 -31.87 -4.14 1.63
C ARG A 107 -31.49 -2.86 2.36
N LEU A 108 -30.25 -2.77 2.83
CA LEU A 108 -29.79 -1.54 3.49
C LEU A 108 -29.88 -0.35 2.56
N ILE A 109 -29.43 -0.51 1.30
CA ILE A 109 -29.48 0.57 0.31
C ILE A 109 -30.94 1.01 0.08
N ALA A 110 -31.86 0.05 -0.07
CA ALA A 110 -33.26 0.37 -0.26
C ALA A 110 -33.86 1.04 0.97
N ASP A 111 -33.53 0.55 2.18
CA ASP A 111 -34.05 1.12 3.42
C ASP A 111 -33.60 2.57 3.62
N ARG A 112 -32.45 2.93 3.01
CA ARG A 112 -31.95 4.30 3.07
C ARG A 112 -32.47 5.18 1.92
N GLY A 113 -33.41 4.67 1.12
CA GLY A 113 -34.05 5.44 0.07
C GLY A 113 -33.20 5.58 -1.18
N LEU A 114 -32.25 4.66 -1.38
CA LEU A 114 -31.30 4.76 -2.48
C LEU A 114 -31.56 3.73 -3.58
N GLU A 115 -32.75 3.11 -3.60
CA GLU A 115 -33.05 2.03 -4.53
C GLU A 115 -33.13 2.47 -5.99
N ASN A 116 -33.16 3.77 -6.25
CA ASN A 116 -33.15 4.33 -7.61
C ASN A 116 -31.99 5.30 -7.81
N ALA A 117 -30.99 5.23 -6.94
CA ALA A 117 -29.88 6.18 -6.92
C ALA A 117 -28.77 5.80 -7.90
N ARG A 118 -27.92 6.76 -8.18
CA ARG A 118 -26.70 6.55 -8.92
C ARG A 118 -25.59 6.30 -7.89
N ILE A 119 -25.13 5.07 -7.83
CA ILE A 119 -24.21 4.64 -6.77
C ILE A 119 -22.88 4.15 -7.37
N GLY A 120 -21.78 4.65 -6.84
CA GLY A 120 -20.45 4.18 -7.21
C GLY A 120 -20.03 3.00 -6.37
N PHE A 121 -19.49 1.98 -7.03
CA PHE A 121 -18.89 0.81 -6.39
C PHE A 121 -17.47 0.65 -6.90
N GLU A 122 -16.61 0.06 -6.08
CA GLU A 122 -15.21 -0.19 -6.47
C GLU A 122 -15.18 -1.49 -7.28
N LEU A 123 -15.53 -1.40 -8.56
CA LEU A 123 -15.72 -2.57 -9.40
C LEU A 123 -14.41 -3.32 -9.72
N ASP A 124 -13.28 -2.63 -9.68
CA ASP A 124 -11.99 -3.27 -9.94
C ASP A 124 -11.16 -3.28 -8.66
N ASN A 125 -11.63 -4.05 -7.70
CA ASN A 125 -11.00 -4.14 -6.39
C ASN A 125 -10.95 -5.61 -5.95
N TYR A 126 -9.87 -5.99 -5.26
CA TYR A 126 -9.68 -7.38 -4.82
C TYR A 126 -10.81 -7.86 -3.91
N TYR A 127 -11.50 -6.93 -3.28
CA TYR A 127 -12.51 -7.22 -2.25
C TYR A 127 -13.94 -7.12 -2.77
N PHE A 128 -14.12 -6.96 -4.08
CA PHE A 128 -15.43 -6.84 -4.70
C PHE A 128 -15.49 -7.81 -5.87
N THR A 129 -16.34 -8.82 -5.75
CA THR A 129 -16.36 -9.90 -6.71
C THR A 129 -17.38 -9.68 -7.81
N ALA A 130 -17.26 -10.45 -8.90
CA ALA A 130 -18.28 -10.46 -9.96
C ALA A 130 -19.64 -10.85 -9.39
N SER A 131 -19.70 -11.82 -8.50
CA SER A 131 -20.94 -12.20 -7.85
C SER A 131 -21.57 -11.05 -7.09
N ALA A 132 -20.76 -10.23 -6.49
CA ALA A 132 -21.30 -9.04 -5.83
C ALA A 132 -22.02 -8.13 -6.83
N UNK A 133 -21.48 -7.78 -7.88
CA UNK A 133 -22.05 -7.02 -8.81
C UNK A 133 -23.21 -7.53 -9.27
N LEU A 134 -23.25 -8.88 -9.67
CA LEU A 134 -24.43 -9.50 -10.25
C LEU A 134 -25.61 -9.54 -9.25
N THR A 135 -25.30 -9.83 -8.00
CA THR A 135 -26.35 -9.86 -6.95
C THR A 135 -26.98 -8.49 -6.77
N LEU A 136 -26.16 -7.44 -6.75
CA LEU A 136 -26.67 -6.08 -6.62
C LEU A 136 -27.55 -5.70 -7.82
N GLN A 137 -27.15 -6.05 -9.03
CA GLN A 137 -27.94 -5.78 -10.23
C GLN A 137 -29.32 -6.45 -10.14
N THR A 138 -29.34 -7.68 -9.65
CA THR A 138 -30.57 -8.44 -9.54
C THR A 138 -31.49 -7.85 -8.46
N ARG A 139 -30.91 -7.50 -7.31
CA ARG A 139 -31.70 -7.07 -6.15
C ARG A 139 -32.07 -5.59 -6.19
N LEU A 140 -31.32 -4.78 -6.93
CA LEU A 140 -31.53 -3.33 -7.04
C LEU A 140 -31.61 -2.93 -8.51
N PRO A 141 -32.66 -3.39 -9.20
CA PRO A 141 -32.73 -3.10 -10.66
C PRO A 141 -32.87 -1.61 -10.97
N GLY A 142 -33.28 -0.78 -10.02
CA GLY A 142 -33.40 0.66 -10.21
C GLY A 142 -32.12 1.42 -9.98
N VAL A 143 -31.09 0.79 -9.39
CA VAL A 143 -29.84 1.49 -9.09
C VAL A 143 -28.99 1.59 -10.36
N ASN A 144 -28.49 2.79 -10.60
CA ASN A 144 -27.52 3.02 -11.69
C ASN A 144 -26.14 2.80 -11.10
N ILE A 145 -25.58 1.60 -11.33
CA ILE A 145 -24.27 1.22 -10.79
C ILE A 145 -23.16 1.86 -11.64
N GLN A 146 -22.28 2.59 -10.98
CA GLN A 146 -21.14 3.26 -11.61
C GLN A 146 -19.84 2.71 -11.05
N ASN A 147 -18.79 2.71 -11.88
CA ASN A 147 -17.47 2.28 -11.44
C ASN A 147 -16.79 3.45 -10.74
N ALA A 148 -16.60 3.32 -9.44
CA ALA A 148 -15.91 4.33 -8.63
C ALA A 148 -14.56 3.82 -8.13
N THR A 149 -13.97 2.87 -8.88
CA THR A 149 -12.63 2.35 -8.54
C THR A 149 -11.65 3.51 -8.39
N ALA A 150 -10.93 3.51 -7.28
CA ALA A 150 -9.89 4.49 -6.97
C ALA A 150 -10.41 5.92 -6.72
N LEU A 151 -11.73 6.14 -6.65
CA LEU A 151 -12.23 7.47 -6.32
C LEU A 151 -11.62 7.96 -5.00
N VAL A 152 -11.70 7.14 -3.94
CA VAL A 152 -11.16 7.52 -2.63
C VAL A 152 -9.64 7.47 -2.64
N ASN A 153 -9.04 6.51 -3.33
CA ASN A 153 -7.58 6.40 -3.40
C ASN A 153 -6.96 7.73 -3.85
N TRP A 154 -7.56 8.39 -4.85
CA TRP A 154 -7.05 9.68 -5.33
C TRP A 154 -7.21 10.79 -4.29
N GLN A 155 -8.22 10.71 -3.44
CA GLN A 155 -8.37 11.68 -2.36
C GLN A 155 -7.29 11.52 -1.30
N ARG A 156 -6.70 10.31 -1.20
CA ARG A 156 -5.64 10.00 -0.26
C ARG A 156 -4.24 10.36 -0.79
N ALA A 157 -4.14 10.83 -2.03
CA ALA A 157 -2.85 10.99 -2.72
C ALA A 157 -1.92 12.00 -2.01
N VAL A 158 -2.47 13.10 -1.51
CA VAL A 158 -1.69 14.11 -0.77
C VAL A 158 -1.92 13.88 0.71
N LYS A 159 -0.86 13.56 1.43
CA LYS A 159 -0.94 13.17 2.84
C LYS A 159 -1.00 14.40 3.75
N SER A 160 -1.79 14.29 4.82
CA SER A 160 -1.84 15.31 5.86
C SER A 160 -0.57 15.22 6.72
N PRO A 161 -0.30 16.28 7.53
CA PRO A 161 0.84 16.21 8.46
C PRO A 161 0.78 14.99 9.39
N THR A 162 -0.40 14.61 9.88
CA THR A 162 -0.51 13.43 10.77
C THR A 162 -0.21 12.14 9.99
N GLU A 163 -0.70 12.04 8.76
CA GLU A 163 -0.38 10.87 7.93
C GLU A 163 1.13 10.77 7.68
N LEU A 164 1.77 11.91 7.38
CA LEU A 164 3.22 11.90 7.17
C LEU A 164 3.97 11.51 8.45
N GLU A 165 3.46 11.92 9.61
CA GLU A 165 4.07 11.51 10.88
C GLU A 165 4.04 9.99 11.03
N TYR A 166 2.90 9.36 10.71
CA TYR A 166 2.81 7.89 10.78
C TYR A 166 3.76 7.22 9.78
N MET A 167 3.91 7.79 8.60
CA MET A 167 4.86 7.26 7.63
C MET A 167 6.31 7.42 8.11
N ARG A 168 6.62 8.51 8.82
CA ARG A 168 7.96 8.67 9.38
C ARG A 168 8.23 7.66 10.48
N ARG A 169 7.21 7.31 11.29
CA ARG A 169 7.35 6.24 12.28
C ARG A 169 7.59 4.91 11.59
N ALA A 170 6.84 4.64 10.52
CA ALA A 170 7.05 3.41 9.73
C ALA A 170 8.45 3.38 9.12
N ALA A 171 8.97 4.54 8.71
CA ALA A 171 10.32 4.66 8.17
C ALA A 171 11.37 4.25 9.21
N ARG A 172 11.21 4.69 10.46
CA ARG A 172 12.14 4.28 11.53
C ARG A 172 12.09 2.77 11.73
N ILE A 173 10.92 2.17 11.56
CA ILE A 173 10.78 0.72 11.73
C ILE A 173 11.50 -0.03 10.60
N VAL A 174 11.33 0.36 9.34
CA VAL A 174 11.99 -0.36 8.26
C VAL A 174 13.51 -0.16 8.33
N GLU A 175 13.97 1.01 8.79
CA GLU A 175 15.41 1.19 9.04
C GLU A 175 15.93 0.17 10.05
N ARG A 176 15.18 -0.05 11.15
CA ARG A 176 15.58 -1.04 12.14
C ARG A 176 15.58 -2.45 11.55
N MET A 177 14.61 -2.76 10.70
CA MET A 177 14.56 -4.06 10.04
C MET A 177 15.81 -4.28 9.18
N HIS A 178 16.24 -3.25 8.44
CA HIS A 178 17.47 -3.35 7.64
C HIS A 178 18.72 -3.44 8.51
N GLU A 179 18.75 -2.76 9.66
CA GLU A 179 19.87 -2.92 10.61
C GLU A 179 20.00 -4.37 11.06
N VAL A 180 18.87 -5.01 11.36
CA VAL A 180 18.88 -6.41 11.78
C VAL A 180 19.48 -7.30 10.70
N ILE A 181 19.12 -7.03 9.43
CA ILE A 181 19.71 -7.78 8.31
C ILE A 181 21.23 -7.62 8.32
N ARG A 182 21.71 -6.37 8.40
CA ARG A 182 23.15 -6.11 8.41
C ARG A 182 23.86 -6.76 9.59
N GLU A 183 23.21 -6.76 10.77
CA GLU A 183 23.80 -7.33 11.98
C GLU A 183 23.82 -8.85 11.93
N LYS A 184 22.77 -9.48 11.47
CA LYS A 184 22.53 -10.91 11.70
C LYS A 184 22.83 -11.81 10.51
N ALA A 185 22.68 -11.31 9.28
CA ALA A 185 22.85 -12.17 8.11
C ALA A 185 24.28 -12.67 8.01
N GLU A 186 24.45 -13.97 7.84
CA GLU A 186 25.78 -14.57 7.67
C GLU A 186 25.66 -15.88 6.91
N VAL A 187 26.76 -16.29 6.32
CA VAL A 187 26.83 -17.57 5.58
C VAL A 187 26.43 -18.71 6.52
N GLY A 188 25.55 -19.55 6.04
CA GLY A 188 25.08 -20.72 6.80
C GLY A 188 23.85 -20.48 7.63
N MET A 189 23.46 -19.24 7.85
CA MET A 189 22.22 -18.94 8.56
C MET A 189 21.03 -19.32 7.70
N ARG A 190 20.08 -20.06 8.26
CA ARG A 190 18.87 -20.41 7.51
C ARG A 190 18.03 -19.15 7.27
N LYS A 191 17.52 -19.04 6.07
CA LYS A 191 16.82 -17.81 5.67
C LYS A 191 15.62 -17.52 6.60
N ASN A 192 14.88 -18.56 6.93
CA ASN A 192 13.76 -18.36 7.83
C ASN A 192 14.14 -17.91 9.24
N UNK A 193 15.17 -18.03 9.66
CA UNK A 193 15.63 -17.63 10.80
C UNK A 193 15.94 -16.26 10.84
N LEU A 194 16.49 -15.77 9.60
CA LEU A 194 16.69 -14.34 9.44
C LEU A 194 15.35 -13.60 9.32
N ILE A 195 14.41 -14.17 8.59
CA ILE A 195 13.08 -13.58 8.47
C ILE A 195 12.43 -13.43 9.85
N ALA A 196 12.59 -14.39 10.70
CA ALA A 196 12.06 -14.29 12.07
C ALA A 196 12.67 -13.12 12.84
N UNK A 197 13.77 -12.77 12.65
CA UNK A 197 14.43 -11.77 13.19
C UNK A 197 14.01 -10.52 12.73
N ILE A 198 13.70 -10.49 11.29
CA ILE A 198 13.17 -9.27 10.68
C ILE A 198 11.78 -8.96 11.23
N TYR A 199 10.95 -9.96 11.31
CA TYR A 199 9.64 -9.81 11.91
C TYR A 199 9.70 -9.31 13.38
N UNK A 200 10.57 -9.63 14.08
CA UNK A 200 10.76 -9.22 15.28
C UNK A 200 10.95 -7.84 15.40
N ALA A 201 11.81 -7.37 14.52
CA ALA A 201 12.05 -5.93 14.47
C ALA A 201 10.81 -5.17 13.99
N SER A 202 10.14 -5.72 12.99
CA SER A 202 8.95 -5.08 12.42
C SER A 202 7.88 -4.84 13.49
N VAL A 203 7.56 -5.84 14.27
CA VAL A 203 6.48 -5.75 15.26
C VAL A 203 6.93 -4.97 16.51
N SER A 204 8.18 -5.15 16.92
CA SER A 204 8.70 -4.42 18.08
C SER A 204 8.75 -2.92 17.82
N GLY A 205 8.93 -2.53 16.58
CA GLY A 205 8.92 -1.13 16.23
C GLY A 205 10.21 -0.41 16.54
N ALA A 206 10.13 0.91 16.61
CA ALA A 206 11.32 1.76 16.83
C ALA A 206 10.91 3.07 17.50
N GLU A 207 11.83 3.62 18.28
CA GLU A 207 11.68 4.94 18.91
C GLU A 207 10.38 5.07 19.71
N GLY A 208 9.98 4.00 20.36
CA GLY A 208 8.80 4.02 21.22
C GLY A 208 7.48 3.80 20.48
N HIS A 209 7.53 3.55 19.17
CA HIS A 209 6.32 3.31 18.38
C HIS A 209 6.27 1.85 17.93
N TRP A 210 5.16 1.18 18.26
CA TRP A 210 4.98 -0.23 17.91
C TRP A 210 4.84 -0.39 16.40
N GLY A 211 5.21 -1.57 15.89
CA GLY A 211 5.06 -1.91 14.48
C GLY A 211 3.80 -2.69 14.23
N ASP A 212 3.18 -2.36 13.11
CA ASP A 212 1.99 -3.02 12.61
C ASP A 212 2.38 -4.12 11.62
N TYR A 213 1.42 -4.91 11.15
CA TYR A 213 1.73 -5.85 10.09
C TYR A 213 1.86 -5.10 8.76
N PRO A 214 2.86 -5.42 7.94
CA PRO A 214 2.94 -4.81 6.62
C PRO A 214 1.90 -5.41 5.67
N ALA A 215 1.58 -4.67 4.61
CA ALA A 215 0.59 -5.14 3.64
C ALA A 215 1.14 -6.25 2.75
N CYS A 216 2.46 -6.35 2.61
CA CYS A 216 3.11 -7.46 1.90
C CYS A 216 4.07 -8.15 2.85
N VAL A 217 4.26 -9.44 2.65
CA VAL A 217 5.27 -10.19 3.41
C VAL A 217 6.66 -9.88 2.83
N PRO A 218 7.74 -10.14 3.60
CA PRO A 218 9.09 -9.93 3.05
C PRO A 218 9.32 -10.73 1.77
N MET A 219 9.87 -10.07 0.74
CA MET A 219 10.32 -10.72 -0.48
C MET A 219 11.83 -10.83 -0.36
N THR A 220 12.36 -12.06 -0.35
CA THR A 220 13.75 -12.27 0.03
C THR A 220 14.44 -13.34 -0.79
N PRO A 221 14.38 -13.26 -2.13
CA PRO A 221 15.01 -14.30 -2.95
C PRO A 221 16.52 -14.17 -2.98
N SER A 222 17.20 -15.30 -3.11
CA SER A 222 18.66 -15.39 -3.15
C SER A 222 19.12 -16.02 -4.45
N GLY A 223 20.29 -15.59 -4.92
CA GLY A 223 20.93 -16.21 -6.07
C GLY A 223 20.04 -16.19 -7.30
N LEU A 224 19.88 -17.32 -7.94
CA LEU A 224 19.07 -17.42 -9.15
C LEU A 224 17.59 -17.06 -8.88
N ASP A 225 17.10 -17.35 -7.67
CA ASP A 225 15.74 -16.96 -7.31
C ASP A 225 15.56 -15.44 -7.37
N ALA A 226 16.63 -14.67 -7.20
CA ALA A 226 16.55 -13.21 -7.24
C ALA A 226 16.37 -12.65 -8.65
N THR A 227 16.26 -13.50 -9.66
CA THR A 227 15.78 -13.07 -10.97
C THR A 227 14.26 -12.87 -10.97
N ALA A 228 13.59 -13.33 -9.90
CA ALA A 228 12.15 -13.24 -9.75
C ALA A 228 11.82 -12.33 -8.55
N PRO A 229 11.07 -11.25 -8.77
CA PRO A 229 10.90 -10.24 -7.71
C PRO A 229 9.97 -10.66 -6.57
N HIS A 230 9.11 -11.67 -6.75
CA HIS A 230 8.07 -11.95 -5.77
C HIS A 230 8.18 -13.35 -5.16
N ILE A 231 9.41 -13.75 -4.84
CA ILE A 231 9.67 -14.97 -4.09
C ILE A 231 9.94 -14.58 -2.64
N THR A 232 9.33 -15.28 -1.71
CA THR A 232 9.41 -14.94 -0.30
C THR A 232 10.66 -15.59 0.34
N TRP A 233 10.49 -16.64 1.12
CA TRP A 233 11.63 -17.27 1.79
C TRP A 233 11.38 -18.78 1.93
N ASP A 234 12.46 -19.47 2.25
CA ASP A 234 12.41 -20.88 2.62
C ASP A 234 13.39 -21.11 3.77
N ASP A 235 13.74 -22.35 4.03
CA ASP A 235 14.66 -22.68 5.12
C ASP A 235 16.09 -22.97 4.67
N ALA A 236 16.42 -22.64 3.42
CA ALA A 236 17.76 -22.86 2.91
C ALA A 236 18.76 -21.92 3.60
N PRO A 237 20.00 -22.37 3.81
CA PRO A 237 21.01 -21.48 4.37
C PRO A 237 21.43 -20.41 3.35
N LEU A 238 21.72 -19.23 3.85
CA LEU A 238 22.37 -18.19 3.05
C LEU A 238 23.75 -18.70 2.65
N ARG A 239 24.15 -18.45 1.42
CA ARG A 239 25.36 -19.02 0.86
C ARG A 239 26.41 -17.97 0.58
N ASN A 240 27.68 -18.42 0.64
CA ASN A 240 28.80 -17.58 0.24
C ASN A 240 28.72 -17.29 -1.26
N ASN A 241 29.19 -16.12 -1.66
CA ASN A 241 29.22 -15.68 -3.06
C ASN A 241 27.82 -15.58 -3.67
N GLU A 242 26.84 -15.18 -2.87
CA GLU A 242 25.46 -15.13 -3.31
C GLU A 242 24.81 -13.81 -2.84
N GLY A 243 23.99 -13.22 -3.70
CA GLY A 243 23.23 -12.03 -3.37
C GLY A 243 21.80 -12.38 -2.97
N THR A 244 21.25 -11.60 -2.04
CA THR A 244 19.85 -11.69 -1.60
C THR A 244 19.31 -10.28 -1.53
N PHE A 245 18.18 -9.99 -2.16
CA PHE A 245 17.57 -8.71 -1.85
C PHE A 245 16.43 -8.91 -0.84
N PHE A 246 16.16 -7.85 -0.10
CA PHE A 246 15.13 -7.83 0.92
C PHE A 246 14.21 -6.67 0.61
N GLU A 247 13.03 -6.96 0.09
CA GLU A 247 11.99 -5.96 -0.10
C GLU A 247 11.02 -6.10 1.06
N ILE A 248 11.08 -5.13 1.98
CA ILE A 248 10.38 -5.18 3.25
C ILE A 248 9.76 -3.81 3.53
N ALA A 249 8.82 -3.77 4.47
CA ALA A 249 8.22 -2.51 4.86
C ALA A 249 8.05 -2.45 6.38
N GLY A 250 8.32 -1.28 6.93
CA GLY A 250 7.79 -0.94 8.23
C GLY A 250 6.36 -0.48 8.08
N ALA A 251 5.56 -0.69 9.10
CA ALA A 251 4.18 -0.22 9.09
C ALA A 251 3.80 0.28 10.47
N HIS A 252 3.08 1.41 10.51
CA HIS A 252 2.57 1.97 11.76
C HIS A 252 1.17 2.50 11.49
N ARG A 253 0.20 2.00 12.25
CA ARG A 253 -1.22 2.35 12.08
C ARG A 253 -1.64 2.17 10.62
N ARG A 254 -1.16 1.09 10.01
CA ARG A 254 -1.41 0.68 8.62
C ARG A 254 -0.77 1.57 7.57
N TYR A 255 0.00 2.59 7.97
CA TYR A 255 0.78 3.38 7.01
C TYR A 255 2.08 2.64 6.73
N GLN A 256 2.38 2.48 5.45
CA GLN A 256 3.43 1.59 4.96
C GLN A 256 4.64 2.39 4.51
N CYS A 257 5.83 1.92 4.89
CA CYS A 257 7.06 2.52 4.40
C CYS A 257 7.98 1.42 3.87
N PRO A 258 7.83 1.04 2.61
CA PRO A 258 8.67 -0.01 2.03
C PRO A 258 10.04 0.50 1.64
N GLN A 259 11.03 -0.38 1.76
CA GLN A 259 12.40 -0.11 1.31
C GLN A 259 13.07 -1.43 1.02
N SER A 260 13.86 -1.46 -0.05
CA SER A 260 14.64 -2.65 -0.43
C SER A 260 16.13 -2.36 -0.39
N ARG A 261 16.88 -3.37 0.00
CA ARG A 261 18.34 -3.37 -0.08
C ARG A 261 18.80 -4.76 -0.48
N THR A 262 19.96 -4.82 -1.09
CA THR A 262 20.56 -6.08 -1.54
C THR A 262 21.79 -6.37 -0.70
N LEU A 263 21.84 -7.58 -0.17
CA LEU A 263 22.97 -8.11 0.59
C LEU A 263 23.79 -9.03 -0.30
N PHE A 264 25.12 -8.92 -0.25
CA PHE A 264 25.99 -9.88 -0.92
C PHE A 264 26.96 -10.44 0.12
N LEU A 265 26.92 -11.76 0.29
CA LEU A 265 27.84 -12.46 1.16
C LEU A 265 29.03 -12.93 0.35
N GLY A 266 30.20 -12.36 0.63
CA GLY A 266 31.41 -12.56 -0.17
C GLY A 266 31.65 -11.38 -1.12
N UNK A 267 32.44 -11.21 -2.06
CA UNK A 267 32.69 -10.43 -2.83
C UNK A 267 31.92 -10.38 -3.80
N PRO A 268 31.33 -9.48 -4.12
CA PRO A 268 30.43 -9.41 -5.26
C PRO A 268 31.17 -9.33 -6.59
N PRO A 269 30.66 -10.02 -7.60
CA PRO A 269 31.29 -9.93 -8.93
C PRO A 269 31.16 -8.54 -9.53
N GLN A 270 32.02 -8.21 -10.49
CA GLN A 270 32.02 -6.90 -11.13
C GLN A 270 30.66 -6.53 -11.73
N LYS A 271 29.91 -7.51 -12.22
CA LYS A 271 28.59 -7.20 -12.79
C LYS A 271 27.62 -6.65 -11.74
N TYR A 272 27.70 -7.11 -10.49
CA TYR A 272 26.87 -6.55 -9.41
C TYR A 272 27.30 -5.12 -9.10
N LEU A 273 28.63 -4.86 -9.07
CA LEU A 273 29.12 -3.51 -8.80
C LEU A 273 28.74 -2.55 -9.94
N HIS A 274 28.81 -3.04 -11.17
CA HIS A 274 28.38 -2.24 -12.32
C HIS A 274 26.88 -1.93 -12.25
N ALA A 275 26.06 -2.92 -11.91
CA ALA A 275 24.62 -2.74 -11.76
C ALA A 275 24.31 -1.78 -10.60
N GLU A 276 25.03 -1.90 -9.48
CA GLU A 276 24.87 -0.97 -8.35
C GLU A 276 25.11 0.47 -8.80
N ASN A 277 26.24 0.70 -9.47
CA ASN A 277 26.58 2.05 -9.92
C ASN A 277 25.52 2.61 -10.86
N ALA A 278 25.03 1.77 -11.78
CA ALA A 278 23.99 2.20 -12.71
C ALA A 278 22.70 2.59 -11.98
N VAL A 279 22.30 1.76 -11.02
CA VAL A 279 21.08 2.02 -10.23
C VAL A 279 21.24 3.30 -9.42
N LEU A 280 22.39 3.49 -8.76
CA LEU A 280 22.60 4.68 -7.93
C LEU A 280 22.56 5.97 -8.75
N GLU A 281 23.20 5.98 -9.93
CA GLU A 281 23.13 7.15 -10.80
C GLU A 281 21.71 7.41 -11.28
N ALA A 282 20.99 6.35 -11.62
CA ALA A 282 19.61 6.48 -12.07
C ALA A 282 18.69 6.98 -10.95
N ILE A 283 18.94 6.54 -9.71
CA ILE A 283 18.21 7.07 -8.56
C ILE A 283 18.41 8.58 -8.44
N ASP A 284 19.68 9.02 -8.50
CA ASP A 284 19.98 10.45 -8.37
C ASP A 284 19.28 11.24 -9.47
N ALA A 285 19.32 10.74 -10.72
CA ALA A 285 18.67 11.43 -11.84
C ALA A 285 17.16 11.53 -11.61
N GLY A 286 16.54 10.46 -11.13
CA GLY A 286 15.11 10.48 -10.86
C GLY A 286 14.74 11.44 -9.75
N LEU A 287 15.53 11.44 -8.67
CA LEU A 287 15.24 12.31 -7.52
C LEU A 287 15.37 13.80 -7.90
N GLU A 288 16.25 14.15 -8.83
CA GLU A 288 16.36 15.53 -9.30
C GLU A 288 15.07 16.02 -9.95
N GLN A 289 14.30 15.10 -10.53
CA GLN A 289 13.03 15.44 -11.17
C GLN A 289 11.84 15.38 -10.20
N ALA A 290 12.03 14.85 -9.00
CA ALA A 290 10.94 14.65 -8.04
C ALA A 290 10.68 15.96 -7.28
N LYS A 291 9.86 16.82 -7.87
CA LYS A 291 9.58 18.15 -7.30
C LYS A 291 8.21 18.63 -7.78
N PRO A 292 7.58 19.52 -7.00
CA PRO A 292 6.26 20.01 -7.38
C PRO A 292 6.24 20.60 -8.78
N GLY A 293 5.18 20.29 -9.52
CA GLY A 293 4.99 20.80 -10.87
C GLY A 293 5.51 19.86 -11.96
N ASN A 294 6.48 19.03 -11.65
CA ASN A 294 6.88 17.98 -12.58
C ASN A 294 5.85 16.86 -12.56
N ARG A 295 5.98 15.90 -13.47
CA ARG A 295 5.03 14.80 -13.62
C ARG A 295 5.69 13.48 -13.20
N CYS A 296 4.87 12.50 -12.89
CA CYS A 296 5.37 11.16 -12.59
C CYS A 296 6.26 10.64 -13.74
N GLU A 297 5.84 10.86 -14.99
CA GLU A 297 6.64 10.41 -16.15
C GLU A 297 8.00 11.09 -16.24
N ASP A 298 8.18 12.29 -15.67
CA ASP A 298 9.48 12.97 -15.70
C ASP A 298 10.51 12.22 -14.87
N ILE A 299 10.10 11.70 -13.71
CA ILE A 299 10.98 10.88 -12.88
C ILE A 299 11.37 9.61 -13.66
N ALA A 300 10.39 8.95 -14.26
CA ALA A 300 10.64 7.72 -15.01
C ALA A 300 11.56 7.98 -16.20
N ARG A 301 11.38 9.09 -16.90
CA ARG A 301 12.21 9.42 -18.07
C ARG A 301 13.67 9.63 -17.65
N ALA A 302 13.90 10.41 -16.60
CA ALA A 302 15.26 10.66 -16.12
C ALA A 302 15.92 9.37 -15.64
N PHE A 303 15.20 8.57 -14.88
CA PHE A 303 15.68 7.29 -14.38
C PHE A 303 16.07 6.38 -15.55
N ASN A 304 15.15 6.17 -16.49
CA ASN A 304 15.37 5.21 -17.58
C ASN A 304 16.46 5.67 -18.54
N THR A 305 16.54 6.98 -18.81
CA THR A 305 17.58 7.51 -19.68
C THR A 305 18.97 7.24 -19.09
N THR A 306 19.11 7.48 -17.79
CA THR A 306 20.39 7.24 -17.11
C THR A 306 20.73 5.75 -17.08
N LEU A 307 19.75 4.93 -16.79
CA LEU A 307 19.97 3.49 -16.70
C LEU A 307 20.41 2.91 -18.04
N ARG A 308 19.81 3.33 -19.14
CA ARG A 308 20.19 2.88 -20.47
C ARG A 308 21.61 3.24 -20.85
N UNK A 309 21.83 4.24 -20.32
CA UNK A 309 23.08 4.67 -20.54
C UNK A 309 24.10 3.87 -19.96
N ARG A 310 23.81 3.16 -19.11
CA ARG A 310 24.68 2.23 -18.43
C ARG A 310 24.49 0.78 -18.93
N GLY A 311 23.64 0.60 -19.91
CA GLY A 311 23.48 -0.71 -20.53
C GLY A 311 22.39 -1.58 -19.91
N PHE A 312 21.48 -0.98 -19.19
CA PHE A 312 20.39 -1.75 -18.56
C PHE A 312 19.01 -1.26 -19.00
N UNK A 313 17.95 -2.01 -18.90
CA UNK A 313 16.70 -1.73 -19.21
C UNK A 313 15.93 -2.09 -18.09
N LYS A 314 15.00 -1.42 -17.78
CA LYS A 314 13.96 -1.80 -16.83
C LYS A 314 12.62 -1.57 -17.49
N ASP A 315 11.91 -2.64 -17.75
CA ASP A 315 10.63 -2.54 -18.47
C ASP A 315 9.46 -2.20 -17.54
N SER A 316 9.55 -2.57 -16.27
CA SER A 316 8.49 -2.27 -15.29
C SER A 316 8.62 -0.84 -14.78
N ARG A 317 7.53 -0.33 -14.20
CA ARG A 317 7.55 1.01 -13.60
C ARG A 317 8.63 1.09 -12.53
N CYS A 318 9.18 2.28 -12.33
CA CYS A 318 10.24 2.45 -11.32
C CYS A 318 9.74 3.09 -10.03
N GLY A 319 8.42 3.06 -9.80
CA GLY A 319 7.87 3.55 -8.55
C GLY A 319 6.36 3.66 -8.61
N TYR A 320 5.79 3.84 -7.45
CA TYR A 320 4.33 3.94 -7.30
C TYR A 320 3.98 4.60 -5.98
N ALA A 321 2.75 5.14 -5.90
CA ALA A 321 2.29 5.82 -4.70
C ALA A 321 2.08 4.83 -3.55
N ILE A 322 2.37 5.28 -2.33
CA ILE A 322 2.19 4.49 -1.10
C ILE A 322 1.49 5.35 -0.04
N GLY A 323 1.02 4.69 1.01
CA GLY A 323 0.38 5.34 2.12
C GLY A 323 -0.28 4.32 3.03
N LEU A 324 -1.55 4.54 3.33
CA LEU A 324 -2.37 3.63 4.13
C LEU A 324 -2.71 2.41 3.27
N SER A 325 -2.34 1.21 3.72
CA SER A 325 -2.63 0.00 2.94
C SER A 325 -2.83 -1.22 3.82
N TYR A 326 -3.62 -2.14 3.30
CA TYR A 326 -3.92 -3.43 3.90
C TYR A 326 -3.49 -4.54 2.94
N PRO A 327 -3.25 -5.76 3.43
CA PRO A 327 -2.90 -6.85 2.51
C PRO A 327 -3.88 -6.97 1.36
N PRO A 328 -3.43 -7.35 0.17
CA PRO A 328 -2.11 -7.93 -0.12
C PRO A 328 -1.09 -6.96 -0.72
N ASP A 329 -1.34 -5.65 -0.74
CA ASP A 329 -0.52 -4.73 -1.52
C ASP A 329 -0.33 -3.43 -0.74
N TRP A 330 0.92 -2.94 -0.66
CA TRP A 330 1.16 -1.65 -0.02
C TRP A 330 1.09 -0.47 -1.00
N GLY A 331 0.87 -0.72 -2.27
CA GLY A 331 0.69 0.35 -3.25
C GLY A 331 -0.67 1.01 -3.12
N GLU A 332 -0.75 2.28 -3.46
CA GLU A 332 -1.98 3.06 -3.33
C GLU A 332 -2.90 2.93 -4.54
N ARG A 333 -2.36 2.39 -5.65
CA ARG A 333 -3.13 2.11 -6.88
C ARG A 333 -3.62 3.40 -7.55
N THR A 334 -2.77 4.42 -7.53
CA THR A 334 -3.06 5.70 -8.20
C THR A 334 -1.98 6.02 -9.22
N MET A 335 -0.84 6.54 -8.77
CA MET A 335 0.23 7.03 -9.63
C MET A 335 1.33 6.00 -9.80
N SER A 336 1.99 6.04 -10.95
CA SER A 336 3.16 5.21 -11.22
C SER A 336 4.25 6.04 -11.89
N PHE A 337 5.50 5.75 -11.54
CA PHE A 337 6.63 6.34 -12.28
C PHE A 337 6.85 5.49 -13.51
N ARG A 338 6.18 5.87 -14.58
CA ARG A 338 6.26 5.20 -15.89
C ARG A 338 5.94 6.20 -16.99
N ALA A 339 6.35 5.84 -18.23
CA ALA A 339 6.02 6.66 -19.39
C ALA A 339 4.50 6.79 -19.52
N GLY A 340 4.05 7.99 -19.76
CA GLY A 340 2.63 8.27 -19.96
C GLY A 340 1.84 8.63 -18.71
N ASP A 341 2.42 8.50 -17.51
CA ASP A 341 1.73 8.97 -16.32
C ASP A 341 1.98 10.47 -16.16
N THR A 342 0.99 11.25 -16.55
CA THR A 342 1.10 12.71 -16.59
C THR A 342 0.67 13.38 -15.28
N THR A 343 0.41 12.59 -14.23
CA THR A 343 0.01 13.17 -12.94
C THR A 343 1.07 14.15 -12.45
N VAL A 344 0.61 15.34 -12.07
CA VAL A 344 1.49 16.40 -11.59
C VAL A 344 1.81 16.17 -10.12
N LEU A 345 3.09 16.22 -9.79
CA LEU A 345 3.56 16.03 -8.42
C LEU A 345 3.19 17.21 -7.55
N GLU A 346 2.70 16.92 -6.35
CA GLU A 346 2.31 17.94 -5.36
C GLU A 346 2.98 17.62 -4.02
N PRO A 347 3.28 18.65 -3.22
CA PRO A 347 3.82 18.40 -1.87
C PRO A 347 2.89 17.51 -1.07
N GLY A 348 3.45 16.54 -0.36
CA GLY A 348 2.69 15.58 0.43
C GLY A 348 2.40 14.28 -0.27
N MET A 349 2.67 14.18 -1.56
CA MET A 349 2.58 12.89 -2.26
C MET A 349 3.75 12.01 -1.85
N THR A 350 3.48 10.73 -1.62
CA THR A 350 4.48 9.77 -1.16
C THR A 350 4.57 8.59 -2.11
N PHE A 351 5.79 8.11 -2.32
CA PHE A 351 6.04 7.04 -3.29
C PHE A 351 7.10 6.07 -2.76
N HIS A 352 7.00 4.84 -3.23
CA HIS A 352 8.09 3.88 -3.18
C HIS A 352 8.82 4.03 -4.53
N PHE A 353 9.97 4.71 -4.53
CA PHE A 353 10.81 4.83 -5.71
C PHE A 353 11.62 3.54 -5.76
N MET A 354 11.40 2.74 -6.79
CA MET A 354 11.77 1.33 -6.80
C MET A 354 12.71 0.96 -7.94
N PRO A 355 13.95 1.43 -7.91
CA PRO A 355 14.98 0.98 -8.84
C PRO A 355 15.38 -0.45 -8.53
N ALA A 356 15.09 -1.33 -9.47
CA ALA A 356 15.40 -2.75 -9.34
C ALA A 356 15.81 -3.27 -10.70
N LEU A 357 16.81 -4.14 -10.71
CA LEU A 357 17.26 -4.82 -11.92
C LEU A 357 17.27 -6.32 -11.67
N TRP A 358 16.67 -7.06 -12.57
CA TRP A 358 16.71 -8.51 -12.53
C TRP A 358 17.69 -8.95 -13.62
N LEU A 359 18.83 -9.50 -13.15
CA LEU A 359 19.93 -9.94 -14.01
C LEU A 359 19.69 -11.38 -14.45
N ASP A 360 20.56 -11.91 -15.30
CA ASP A 360 20.39 -13.28 -15.78
C ASP A 360 20.47 -14.34 -14.67
N ASP A 361 21.22 -14.04 -13.61
CA ASP A 361 21.45 -15.01 -12.54
C ASP A 361 21.30 -14.41 -11.15
N GLY A 362 20.54 -13.32 -11.03
CA GLY A 362 20.34 -12.69 -9.73
C GLY A 362 19.54 -11.41 -9.89
N GLY A 363 19.54 -10.62 -8.84
CA GLY A 363 18.83 -9.35 -8.85
C GLY A 363 19.44 -8.36 -7.90
N ILE A 364 19.16 -7.09 -8.14
CA ILE A 364 19.58 -6.03 -7.24
C ILE A 364 18.41 -5.07 -7.06
N GLU A 365 18.11 -4.77 -5.80
CA GLU A 365 17.09 -3.77 -5.44
C GLU A 365 17.70 -2.79 -4.46
N ILE A 366 17.64 -1.51 -4.82
CA ILE A 366 18.01 -0.41 -3.93
C ILE A 366 16.89 0.62 -4.11
N THR A 367 15.99 0.70 -3.15
CA THR A 367 14.79 1.52 -3.28
C THR A 367 14.67 2.52 -2.15
N GLU A 368 13.83 3.55 -2.34
CA GLU A 368 13.62 4.58 -1.34
C GLU A 368 12.16 4.96 -1.22
N PRO A 369 11.63 5.04 0.02
CA PRO A 369 10.35 5.72 0.23
C PRO A 369 10.60 7.22 0.24
N ILE A 370 9.84 7.97 -0.57
CA ILE A 370 10.06 9.40 -0.73
C ILE A 370 8.77 10.18 -0.53
N VAL A 371 8.93 11.45 -0.15
CA VAL A 371 7.81 12.40 -0.07
C VAL A 371 8.18 13.66 -0.84
N ILE A 372 7.25 14.14 -1.66
CA ILE A 372 7.43 15.41 -2.37
C ILE A 372 7.28 16.53 -1.36
N THR A 373 8.26 17.44 -1.32
CA THR A 373 8.25 18.59 -0.41
C THR A 373 7.84 19.85 -1.17
N GLN A 374 7.81 20.97 -0.48
CA GLN A 374 7.46 22.26 -1.12
C GLN A 374 8.44 22.63 -2.22
N THR A 375 9.68 22.18 -2.15
CA THR A 375 10.72 22.60 -3.08
C THR A 375 11.44 21.46 -3.78
N GLY A 376 11.12 20.22 -3.47
CA GLY A 376 11.81 19.07 -4.04
C GLY A 376 11.31 17.77 -3.48
N VAL A 377 12.22 16.97 -2.93
CA VAL A 377 11.92 15.62 -2.45
C VAL A 377 12.74 15.32 -1.21
N GLU A 378 12.17 14.50 -0.33
CA GLU A 378 12.87 13.99 0.85
C GLU A 378 12.75 12.47 0.84
N CYS A 379 13.89 11.79 1.02
CA CYS A 379 13.88 10.34 1.29
C CYS A 379 13.52 10.16 2.76
N LEU A 380 12.54 9.30 3.03
CA LEU A 380 12.05 9.14 4.40
C LEU A 380 13.01 8.35 5.28
N CYS A 381 13.90 7.57 4.67
CA CYS A 381 14.84 6.72 5.39
C CYS A 381 16.28 7.19 5.20
N THR A 382 17.12 6.88 6.20
CA THR A 382 18.54 7.17 6.16
C THR A 382 19.39 5.90 6.00
N THR A 383 18.78 4.76 5.74
CA THR A 383 19.50 3.51 5.45
C THR A 383 20.52 3.74 4.37
N PRO A 384 21.79 3.32 4.52
CA PRO A 384 22.78 3.55 3.49
C PRO A 384 22.32 3.04 2.11
N ARG A 385 22.52 3.88 1.10
CA ARG A 385 22.06 3.58 -0.26
C ARG A 385 23.18 2.90 -1.02
N ALA A 386 23.34 1.61 -0.80
CA ALA A 386 24.44 0.83 -1.35
C ALA A 386 24.13 -0.65 -1.18
N LEU A 387 24.86 -1.49 -1.91
CA LEU A 387 24.90 -2.92 -1.60
C LEU A 387 25.44 -3.09 -0.17
N VAL A 388 24.84 -4.03 0.56
CA VAL A 388 25.39 -4.46 1.85
C VAL A 388 26.35 -5.62 1.55
N ILE A 389 27.62 -5.43 1.82
CA ILE A 389 28.64 -6.46 1.52
C ILE A 389 29.18 -6.98 2.85
N LYS A 390 29.13 -8.31 3.03
CA LYS A 390 29.68 -8.96 4.21
C LYS A 390 30.61 -10.10 3.75
N GLU A 391 31.88 -10.04 4.16
CA GLU A 391 32.88 -11.06 3.80
C GLU A 391 33.00 -12.13 4.89
#